data_fbaca9add35c33211537d9c680ceb4ed
#
_entry.id   fbaca9add35c33211537d9c680ceb4ed
#
_cell.length_a   1.000
_cell.length_b   1.000
_cell.length_c   1.000
_cell.angle_alpha   90.00
_cell.angle_beta   90.00
_cell.angle_gamma   90.00
#
_symmetry.space_group_name_H-M   'P 1'
#
loop_
_entity.id
_entity.type
_entity.pdbx_description
1 polymer ?
#
loop_
_entity_poly.entity_id
_entity_poly.type
_entity_poly.pdbx_seq_one_letter_code
_entity_poly.pdbx_strand_id
1 'polypeptide(L)'
;MASGLVWMGPEIEQVSPGSPRIFLGEDTSGAPVFAVNLPPNFDLENSLIAGAGDFIEFRAAAARMSALDANCASTARSIFMWHASHGFCAKCGAGTALVEAGWKRECPACGTEHFPRTDP
;
A
#
# COMPACT_ATOMS: atom_id res chain seq x y z
N MET A 1 -18.14 -4.31 18.49
CA MET A 1 -17.65 -5.01 17.30
C MET A 1 -16.16 -4.76 17.13
N ALA A 2 -15.41 -5.81 16.96
CA ALA A 2 -13.97 -5.67 16.75
C ALA A 2 -13.70 -5.03 15.38
N SER A 3 -12.82 -4.06 15.35
CA SER A 3 -12.34 -3.47 14.12
C SER A 3 -11.02 -4.10 13.72
N GLY A 4 -10.86 -4.41 12.45
CA GLY A 4 -9.64 -4.98 11.92
C GLY A 4 -9.54 -4.71 10.44
N LEU A 5 -8.38 -5.03 9.88
CA LEU A 5 -8.18 -4.93 8.45
C LEU A 5 -9.01 -5.99 7.74
N VAL A 6 -9.51 -5.63 6.56
CA VAL A 6 -10.18 -6.58 5.68
C VAL A 6 -9.11 -7.26 4.84
N TRP A 7 -9.00 -8.58 5.02
CA TRP A 7 -8.00 -9.38 4.30
C TRP A 7 -8.62 -9.97 3.04
N MET A 8 -7.93 -9.80 1.93
CA MET A 8 -8.37 -10.29 0.62
C MET A 8 -7.46 -11.39 0.14
N GLY A 9 -8.03 -12.34 -0.60
CA GLY A 9 -7.27 -13.34 -1.31
C GLY A 9 -6.85 -12.87 -2.71
N PRO A 10 -6.45 -13.80 -3.59
CA PRO A 10 -5.99 -13.46 -4.94
C PRO A 10 -7.02 -12.73 -5.80
N GLU A 11 -8.29 -12.76 -5.43
CA GLU A 11 -9.37 -12.05 -6.13
C GLU A 11 -9.15 -10.55 -6.23
N ILE A 12 -8.28 -9.98 -5.40
CA ILE A 12 -7.97 -8.55 -5.47
C ILE A 12 -7.39 -8.17 -6.85
N GLU A 13 -6.75 -9.08 -7.53
CA GLU A 13 -6.24 -8.86 -8.88
C GLU A 13 -7.35 -8.55 -9.87
N GLN A 14 -8.54 -9.11 -9.67
CA GLN A 14 -9.70 -8.88 -10.52
C GLN A 14 -10.40 -7.57 -10.17
N VAL A 15 -10.24 -7.12 -8.93
CA VAL A 15 -10.87 -5.90 -8.44
C VAL A 15 -10.18 -4.66 -9.02
N SER A 16 -8.87 -4.64 -9.01
CA SER A 16 -8.08 -3.52 -9.52
C SER A 16 -6.76 -4.02 -10.10
N PRO A 17 -6.78 -4.54 -11.34
CA PRO A 17 -5.56 -5.04 -11.97
C PRO A 17 -4.54 -3.92 -12.12
N GLY A 18 -3.28 -4.23 -11.83
CA GLY A 18 -2.19 -3.27 -11.98
C GLY A 18 -2.10 -2.20 -10.90
N SER A 19 -2.95 -2.24 -9.87
CA SER A 19 -2.81 -1.34 -8.74
C SER A 19 -1.48 -1.56 -8.02
N PRO A 20 -0.81 -0.48 -7.59
CA PRO A 20 0.45 -0.61 -6.84
C PRO A 20 0.27 -1.44 -5.59
N ARG A 21 1.26 -2.27 -5.30
CA ARG A 21 1.26 -3.11 -4.10
C ARG A 21 2.61 -3.07 -3.41
N ILE A 22 2.59 -3.27 -2.11
CA ILE A 22 3.78 -3.26 -1.26
C ILE A 22 3.82 -4.56 -0.49
N PHE A 23 4.98 -5.22 -0.49
CA PHE A 23 5.20 -6.40 0.35
C PHE A 23 5.43 -5.95 1.79
N LEU A 24 4.59 -6.42 2.72
CA LEU A 24 4.66 -6.04 4.14
C LEU A 24 5.38 -7.10 5.00
N GLY A 25 5.67 -8.25 4.46
CA GLY A 25 6.28 -9.34 5.20
C GLY A 25 5.43 -10.59 5.17
N GLU A 26 5.67 -11.49 6.11
CA GLU A 26 4.93 -12.74 6.23
C GLU A 26 4.08 -12.74 7.50
N ASP A 27 2.94 -13.42 7.44
CA ASP A 27 2.12 -13.62 8.63
C ASP A 27 2.68 -14.77 9.48
N THR A 28 1.98 -15.12 10.56
CA THR A 28 2.43 -16.17 11.48
C THR A 28 2.46 -17.56 10.84
N SER A 29 1.76 -17.75 9.71
CA SER A 29 1.78 -19.01 8.96
C SER A 29 2.86 -19.04 7.87
N GLY A 30 3.60 -17.96 7.68
CA GLY A 30 4.60 -17.83 6.63
C GLY A 30 4.04 -17.35 5.29
N ALA A 31 2.75 -16.98 5.23
CA ALA A 31 2.15 -16.47 4.00
C ALA A 31 2.55 -15.02 3.78
N PRO A 32 2.88 -14.64 2.52
CA PRO A 32 3.23 -13.26 2.22
C PRO A 32 2.03 -12.33 2.36
N VAL A 33 2.29 -11.14 2.89
CA VAL A 33 1.27 -10.11 3.11
C VAL A 33 1.62 -8.90 2.26
N PHE A 34 0.64 -8.43 1.48
CA PHE A 34 0.78 -7.27 0.61
C PHE A 34 -0.29 -6.24 0.94
N ALA A 35 0.04 -4.96 0.78
CA ALA A 35 -0.94 -3.89 0.72
C ALA A 35 -1.16 -3.51 -0.74
N VAL A 36 -2.40 -3.26 -1.11
CA VAL A 36 -2.78 -2.83 -2.46
C VAL A 36 -3.40 -1.45 -2.36
N ASN A 37 -2.92 -0.52 -3.19
CA ASN A 37 -3.42 0.84 -3.22
C ASN A 37 -4.48 0.98 -4.32
N LEU A 38 -5.74 1.06 -3.90
CA LEU A 38 -6.85 1.25 -4.84
C LEU A 38 -6.91 2.71 -5.29
N PRO A 39 -7.39 2.99 -6.52
CA PRO A 39 -7.47 4.37 -6.99
C PRO A 39 -8.43 5.21 -6.15
N PRO A 40 -8.22 6.53 -6.05
CA PRO A 40 -9.06 7.40 -5.21
C PRO A 40 -10.54 7.38 -5.60
N ASN A 41 -10.84 7.11 -6.87
CA ASN A 41 -12.21 7.06 -7.39
C ASN A 41 -12.78 5.64 -7.45
N PHE A 42 -12.17 4.71 -6.72
CA PHE A 42 -12.63 3.32 -6.70
C PHE A 42 -14.05 3.23 -6.16
N ASP A 43 -14.93 2.57 -6.92
CA ASP A 43 -16.33 2.40 -6.54
C ASP A 43 -16.51 1.08 -5.78
N LEU A 44 -16.45 1.16 -4.46
CA LEU A 44 -16.55 0.00 -3.60
C LEU A 44 -17.89 -0.71 -3.74
N GLU A 45 -18.99 0.06 -3.82
CA GLU A 45 -20.35 -0.50 -3.82
C GLU A 45 -20.64 -1.35 -5.05
N ASN A 46 -20.04 -1.01 -6.19
CA ASN A 46 -20.22 -1.71 -7.45
C ASN A 46 -19.06 -2.64 -7.78
N SER A 47 -18.20 -2.94 -6.81
CA SER A 47 -17.04 -3.81 -7.01
C SER A 47 -17.30 -5.23 -6.54
N LEU A 48 -16.38 -6.13 -6.88
CA LEU A 48 -16.42 -7.52 -6.42
C LEU A 48 -16.25 -7.66 -4.90
N ILE A 49 -15.73 -6.63 -4.24
CA ILE A 49 -15.54 -6.64 -2.78
C ILE A 49 -16.59 -5.81 -2.04
N ALA A 50 -17.69 -5.48 -2.71
CA ALA A 50 -18.80 -4.79 -2.06
C ALA A 50 -19.27 -5.59 -0.84
N GLY A 51 -19.48 -4.91 0.28
CA GLY A 51 -19.90 -5.56 1.52
C GLY A 51 -18.81 -6.22 2.34
N ALA A 52 -17.58 -6.29 1.84
CA ALA A 52 -16.46 -6.86 2.58
C ALA A 52 -16.01 -5.95 3.73
N GLY A 53 -16.21 -4.65 3.59
CA GLY A 53 -15.84 -3.67 4.59
C GLY A 53 -15.99 -2.27 4.04
N ASP A 54 -15.48 -1.30 4.77
CA ASP A 54 -15.55 0.11 4.40
C ASP A 54 -14.16 0.73 4.40
N PHE A 55 -13.99 1.78 3.61
CA PHE A 55 -12.80 2.63 3.71
C PHE A 55 -12.99 3.60 4.86
N ILE A 56 -12.08 3.57 5.81
CA ILE A 56 -12.13 4.38 7.02
C ILE A 56 -10.83 5.17 7.14
N GLU A 57 -10.93 6.42 7.57
CA GLU A 57 -9.76 7.25 7.82
C GLU A 57 -8.86 6.59 8.86
N PHE A 58 -7.54 6.57 8.59
CA PHE A 58 -6.59 5.79 9.37
C PHE A 58 -6.62 6.12 10.87
N ARG A 59 -6.63 7.40 11.22
CA ARG A 59 -6.60 7.80 12.64
C ARG A 59 -7.81 7.30 13.41
N ALA A 60 -8.98 7.33 12.78
CA ALA A 60 -10.20 6.83 13.40
C ALA A 60 -10.16 5.31 13.57
N ALA A 61 -9.58 4.61 12.60
CA ALA A 61 -9.51 3.15 12.63
C ALA A 61 -8.42 2.64 13.56
N ALA A 62 -7.26 3.30 13.60
CA ALA A 62 -6.08 2.85 14.33
C ALA A 62 -6.34 2.64 15.82
N ALA A 63 -7.18 3.48 16.41
CA ALA A 63 -7.51 3.38 17.83
C ALA A 63 -8.28 2.09 18.18
N ARG A 64 -8.87 1.42 17.18
CA ARG A 64 -9.66 0.20 17.35
C ARG A 64 -8.97 -1.05 16.85
N MET A 65 -7.80 -0.90 16.24
CA MET A 65 -7.06 -2.02 15.68
C MET A 65 -6.13 -2.65 16.71
N SER A 66 -5.80 -3.93 16.51
CA SER A 66 -4.68 -4.53 17.23
C SER A 66 -3.38 -3.80 16.85
N ALA A 67 -2.36 -3.95 17.70
CA ALA A 67 -1.06 -3.36 17.42
C ALA A 67 -0.48 -3.85 16.09
N LEU A 68 -0.67 -5.13 15.77
CA LEU A 68 -0.19 -5.71 14.52
C LEU A 68 -0.91 -5.10 13.31
N ASP A 69 -2.24 -5.02 13.34
CA ASP A 69 -3.03 -4.45 12.25
C ASP A 69 -2.72 -2.95 12.08
N ALA A 70 -2.60 -2.22 13.17
CA ALA A 70 -2.26 -0.80 13.13
C ALA A 70 -0.86 -0.59 12.52
N ASN A 71 0.08 -1.46 12.84
CA ASN A 71 1.43 -1.40 12.27
C ASN A 71 1.42 -1.66 10.76
N CYS A 72 0.69 -2.68 10.31
CA CYS A 72 0.54 -2.97 8.87
C CYS A 72 -0.10 -1.79 8.14
N ALA A 73 -1.18 -1.24 8.67
CA ALA A 73 -1.89 -0.12 8.06
C ALA A 73 -1.04 1.14 8.03
N SER A 74 -0.32 1.43 9.11
CA SER A 74 0.57 2.59 9.20
C SER A 74 1.72 2.49 8.20
N THR A 75 2.34 1.34 8.10
CA THR A 75 3.42 1.08 7.15
C THR A 75 2.92 1.26 5.71
N ALA A 76 1.81 0.62 5.37
CA ALA A 76 1.23 0.72 4.04
C ALA A 76 0.92 2.17 3.68
N ARG A 77 0.26 2.89 4.58
CA ARG A 77 -0.09 4.31 4.37
C ARG A 77 1.14 5.16 4.13
N SER A 78 2.17 5.01 4.96
CA SER A 78 3.40 5.78 4.85
C SER A 78 4.12 5.52 3.53
N ILE A 79 4.23 4.27 3.12
CA ILE A 79 4.92 3.91 1.88
C ILE A 79 4.13 4.37 0.66
N PHE A 80 2.80 4.24 0.66
CA PHE A 80 1.99 4.75 -0.45
C PHE A 80 2.04 6.28 -0.55
N MET A 81 2.06 6.98 0.57
CA MET A 81 2.24 8.44 0.57
C MET A 81 3.61 8.83 0.01
N TRP A 82 4.64 8.07 0.34
CA TRP A 82 5.97 8.30 -0.20
C TRP A 82 5.99 8.10 -1.71
N HIS A 83 5.37 7.04 -2.23
CA HIS A 83 5.27 6.82 -3.67
C HIS A 83 4.54 7.98 -4.36
N ALA A 84 3.49 8.49 -3.76
CA ALA A 84 2.74 9.61 -4.33
C ALA A 84 3.58 10.88 -4.42
N SER A 85 4.44 11.13 -3.43
CA SER A 85 5.24 12.36 -3.37
C SER A 85 6.58 12.26 -4.10
N HIS A 86 7.03 11.06 -4.44
CA HIS A 86 8.36 10.82 -5.04
C HIS A 86 8.27 10.23 -6.45
N GLY A 87 7.26 10.66 -7.20
CA GLY A 87 7.05 10.21 -8.57
C GLY A 87 8.12 10.67 -9.57
N PHE A 88 8.93 11.64 -9.19
CA PHE A 88 9.96 12.20 -10.06
C PHE A 88 11.33 12.11 -9.39
N CYS A 89 12.36 11.91 -10.22
CA CYS A 89 13.72 11.78 -9.73
C CYS A 89 14.24 13.09 -9.15
N ALA A 90 14.76 13.01 -7.92
CA ALA A 90 15.34 14.18 -7.25
C ALA A 90 16.61 14.68 -7.92
N LYS A 91 17.26 13.84 -8.71
CA LYS A 91 18.52 14.19 -9.39
C LYS A 91 18.30 14.79 -10.77
N CYS A 92 17.46 14.16 -11.60
CA CYS A 92 17.29 14.59 -13.00
C CYS A 92 15.88 15.03 -13.36
N GLY A 93 14.91 14.85 -12.49
CA GLY A 93 13.53 15.29 -12.72
C GLY A 93 12.67 14.36 -13.55
N ALA A 94 13.23 13.28 -14.09
CA ALA A 94 12.46 12.31 -14.88
C ALA A 94 11.53 11.48 -13.99
N GLY A 95 10.47 10.91 -14.57
CA GLY A 95 9.57 10.02 -13.85
C GLY A 95 10.29 8.78 -13.34
N THR A 96 9.95 8.35 -12.13
CA THR A 96 10.53 7.16 -11.51
C THR A 96 9.56 5.98 -11.57
N ALA A 97 10.09 4.77 -11.39
CA ALA A 97 9.30 3.54 -11.37
C ALA A 97 9.41 2.85 -10.01
N LEU A 98 8.29 2.29 -9.56
CA LEU A 98 8.22 1.48 -8.35
C LEU A 98 8.89 0.13 -8.63
N VAL A 99 9.85 -0.26 -7.78
CA VAL A 99 10.57 -1.53 -7.89
C VAL A 99 10.76 -2.12 -6.50
N GLU A 100 11.37 -3.30 -6.43
CA GLU A 100 11.65 -4.00 -5.17
C GLU A 100 10.41 -4.16 -4.28
N ALA A 101 9.32 -4.63 -4.88
CA ALA A 101 8.06 -4.88 -4.17
C ALA A 101 7.56 -3.66 -3.37
N GLY A 102 7.79 -2.47 -3.88
CA GLY A 102 7.30 -1.23 -3.31
C GLY A 102 8.26 -0.50 -2.39
N TRP A 103 9.43 -1.08 -2.10
CA TRP A 103 10.37 -0.49 -1.14
C TRP A 103 11.45 0.37 -1.77
N LYS A 104 11.37 0.61 -3.07
CA LYS A 104 12.34 1.41 -3.80
C LYS A 104 11.69 2.03 -5.04
N ARG A 105 12.17 3.18 -5.45
CA ARG A 105 11.87 3.73 -6.77
C ARG A 105 13.17 3.93 -7.51
N GLU A 106 13.14 3.72 -8.82
CA GLU A 106 14.32 3.84 -9.65
C GLU A 106 14.03 4.75 -10.84
N CYS A 107 15.00 5.61 -11.14
CA CYS A 107 14.91 6.48 -12.32
C CYS A 107 15.44 5.74 -13.54
N PRO A 108 14.61 5.46 -14.55
CA PRO A 108 15.08 4.80 -15.76
C PRO A 108 15.97 5.68 -16.62
N ALA A 109 15.93 7.00 -16.43
CA ALA A 109 16.71 7.94 -17.21
C ALA A 109 18.15 8.05 -16.72
N CYS A 110 18.37 8.15 -15.40
CA CYS A 110 19.72 8.35 -14.84
C CYS A 110 20.18 7.23 -13.91
N GLY A 111 19.33 6.25 -13.61
CA GLY A 111 19.67 5.12 -12.75
C GLY A 111 19.70 5.41 -11.26
N THR A 112 19.35 6.62 -10.85
CA THR A 112 19.31 6.96 -9.42
C THR A 112 18.25 6.16 -8.69
N GLU A 113 18.62 5.62 -7.55
CA GLU A 113 17.72 4.88 -6.68
C GLU A 113 17.20 5.77 -5.56
N HIS A 114 15.92 5.61 -5.20
CA HIS A 114 15.27 6.36 -4.15
C HIS A 114 14.64 5.39 -3.16
N PHE A 115 14.86 5.65 -1.88
CA PHE A 115 14.37 4.79 -0.79
C PHE A 115 13.49 5.60 0.16
N PRO A 116 12.42 5.00 0.72
CA PRO A 116 11.62 5.67 1.73
C PRO A 116 12.41 5.83 3.02
N ARG A 117 12.18 6.95 3.71
CA ARG A 117 12.74 7.13 5.04
C ARG A 117 11.93 6.33 6.03
N THR A 118 12.63 5.50 6.80
CA THR A 118 12.02 4.66 7.83
C THR A 118 12.51 4.99 9.22
N ASP A 119 13.50 5.87 9.34
CA ASP A 119 14.02 6.38 10.61
C ASP A 119 13.22 7.61 11.06
N PRO A 120 13.15 7.87 12.38
CA PRO A 120 12.50 9.07 12.89
C PRO A 120 13.19 10.35 12.43
#